data_2583d7708917338002b59f559bddbf3a
#
_entry.id   2583d7708917338002b59f559bddbf3a
#
_cell.length_a   1.000
_cell.length_b   1.000
_cell.length_c   1.000
_cell.angle_alpha   90.00
_cell.angle_beta   90.00
_cell.angle_gamma   90.00
#
_symmetry.space_group_name_H-M   'P 1'
#
loop_
_entity.id
_entity.type
_entity.pdbx_description
1 polymer ?
#
loop_
_entity_poly.entity_id
_entity_poly.type
_entity_poly.pdbx_seq_one_letter_code
_entity_poly.pdbx_strand_id
1 'polypeptide(L)'
;MGCQQWLHVKDGKIVKVTAVEDAQPNMGRLCVKGRFAYDFIYSEERLKTPLIREANGEFREASWDEALDLVAEKFKEIIKKDGPDAIAGVSCARSINEDSYQMQKFFRAVIGTNNIDHCART
;
A
#
# COMPACT_ATOMS: atom_id res chain seq x y z
N MET A 1 -13.54 2.43 -0.44
CA MET A 1 -14.79 2.87 0.22
C MET A 1 -15.54 3.94 -0.56
N GLY A 2 -14.86 4.79 -1.34
CA GLY A 2 -15.51 5.78 -2.20
C GLY A 2 -16.04 7.03 -1.48
N CYS A 3 -15.65 7.27 -0.22
CA CYS A 3 -16.05 8.48 0.49
C CYS A 3 -15.42 9.71 -0.16
N GLN A 4 -16.24 10.72 -0.46
CA GLN A 4 -15.77 12.00 -0.95
C GLN A 4 -15.53 12.96 0.22
N GLN A 5 -14.41 13.65 0.15
CA GLN A 5 -13.96 14.51 1.25
C GLN A 5 -13.18 15.73 0.73
N TRP A 6 -13.25 16.81 1.49
CA TRP A 6 -12.44 17.99 1.30
C TRP A 6 -11.18 17.90 2.14
N LEU A 7 -10.02 18.06 1.51
CA LEU A 7 -8.75 18.25 2.20
C LEU A 7 -8.49 19.75 2.34
N HIS A 8 -8.49 20.24 3.57
CA HIS A 8 -8.16 21.64 3.87
C HIS A 8 -6.64 21.74 4.04
N VAL A 9 -6.01 22.46 3.12
CA VAL A 9 -4.55 22.61 3.08
C VAL A 9 -4.16 24.02 3.49
N LYS A 10 -3.21 24.14 4.40
CA LYS A 10 -2.57 25.40 4.78
C LYS A 10 -1.06 25.20 4.78
N ASP A 11 -0.34 26.11 4.13
CA ASP A 11 1.13 26.09 4.03
C ASP A 11 1.68 24.71 3.58
N GLY A 12 1.00 24.09 2.61
CA GLY A 12 1.38 22.78 2.06
C GLY A 12 1.05 21.57 2.96
N LYS A 13 0.39 21.78 4.10
CA LYS A 13 0.00 20.70 5.03
C LYS A 13 -1.52 20.57 5.12
N ILE A 14 -2.00 19.33 5.18
CA ILE A 14 -3.41 19.04 5.48
C ILE A 14 -3.64 19.37 6.95
N VAL A 15 -4.56 20.28 7.21
CA VAL A 15 -4.88 20.73 8.59
C VAL A 15 -6.26 20.24 9.05
N LYS A 16 -7.11 19.82 8.13
CA LYS A 16 -8.46 19.31 8.42
C LYS A 16 -8.99 18.50 7.26
N VAL A 17 -9.84 17.54 7.55
CA VAL A 17 -10.64 16.80 6.57
C VAL A 17 -12.12 16.92 6.91
N THR A 18 -12.95 17.28 5.93
CA THR A 18 -14.41 17.31 6.07
C THR A 18 -15.08 16.51 4.95
N ALA A 19 -16.28 16.01 5.22
CA ALA A 19 -17.06 15.35 4.19
C ALA A 19 -17.61 16.36 3.16
N VAL A 20 -17.83 15.89 1.95
CA VAL A 20 -18.62 16.63 0.94
C VAL A 20 -20.09 16.33 1.21
N GLU A 21 -20.89 17.37 1.48
CA GLU A 21 -22.27 17.23 2.00
C GLU A 21 -23.19 16.49 1.04
N ASP A 22 -23.15 16.85 -0.26
CA ASP A 22 -24.06 16.32 -1.28
C ASP A 22 -23.49 15.12 -2.05
N ALA A 23 -22.33 14.61 -1.62
CA ALA A 23 -21.64 13.57 -2.36
C ALA A 23 -22.17 12.17 -2.01
N GLN A 24 -22.51 11.40 -3.03
CA GLN A 24 -22.72 9.97 -2.94
C GLN A 24 -21.33 9.27 -2.84
N PRO A 25 -21.14 8.23 -2.02
CA PRO A 25 -22.13 7.53 -1.19
C PRO A 25 -22.18 8.00 0.28
N ASN A 26 -21.35 8.94 0.71
CA ASN A 26 -21.18 9.24 2.14
C ASN A 26 -22.06 10.41 2.65
N MET A 27 -22.66 11.23 1.77
CA MET A 27 -23.66 12.24 2.09
C MET A 27 -23.33 13.06 3.36
N GLY A 28 -22.20 13.75 3.35
CA GLY A 28 -21.73 14.56 4.46
C GLY A 28 -21.16 13.79 5.66
N ARG A 29 -21.04 12.47 5.59
CA ARG A 29 -20.59 11.63 6.72
C ARG A 29 -19.19 11.09 6.47
N LEU A 30 -18.38 11.09 7.52
CA LEU A 30 -17.07 10.43 7.56
C LEU A 30 -16.92 9.70 8.88
N CYS A 31 -16.40 8.49 8.83
CA CYS A 31 -15.95 7.80 10.03
C CYS A 31 -14.66 8.43 10.57
N VAL A 32 -14.25 8.00 11.76
CA VAL A 32 -13.02 8.50 12.42
C VAL A 32 -11.79 8.37 11.52
N LYS A 33 -11.67 7.31 10.73
CA LYS A 33 -10.54 7.09 9.82
C LYS A 33 -10.48 8.16 8.73
N GLY A 34 -11.60 8.43 8.03
CA GLY A 34 -11.64 9.45 6.99
C GLY A 34 -11.42 10.86 7.53
N ARG A 35 -11.80 11.10 8.80
CA ARG A 35 -11.73 12.43 9.40
C ARG A 35 -10.37 12.77 9.98
N PHE A 36 -9.66 11.81 10.58
CA PHE A 36 -8.46 12.05 11.37
C PHE A 36 -7.23 11.27 10.92
N ALA A 37 -7.37 10.28 10.04
CA ALA A 37 -6.24 9.42 9.69
C ALA A 37 -5.11 10.14 8.90
N TYR A 38 -5.28 11.38 8.46
CA TYR A 38 -4.24 12.13 7.76
C TYR A 38 -3.02 12.47 8.65
N ASP A 39 -3.16 12.40 9.98
CA ASP A 39 -2.07 12.70 10.92
C ASP A 39 -0.85 11.81 10.72
N PHE A 40 -1.04 10.56 10.28
CA PHE A 40 0.07 9.65 10.05
C PHE A 40 1.06 10.16 8.98
N ILE A 41 0.61 11.02 8.05
CA ILE A 41 1.46 11.60 7.00
C ILE A 41 2.60 12.42 7.60
N TYR A 42 2.34 13.05 8.76
CA TYR A 42 3.27 13.95 9.44
C TYR A 42 3.94 13.35 10.66
N SER A 43 3.68 12.07 10.94
CA SER A 43 4.32 11.35 12.05
C SER A 43 5.83 11.27 11.84
N GLU A 44 6.60 11.56 12.89
CA GLU A 44 8.06 11.41 12.87
C GLU A 44 8.48 9.94 12.74
N GLU A 45 7.65 9.02 13.22
CA GLU A 45 7.86 7.58 13.12
C GLU A 45 7.58 7.01 11.72
N ARG A 46 7.03 7.83 10.81
CA ARG A 46 6.75 7.39 9.45
C ARG A 46 8.02 7.06 8.71
N LEU A 47 8.13 5.82 8.22
CA LEU A 47 9.23 5.41 7.35
C LEU A 47 9.21 6.21 6.04
N LYS A 48 10.35 6.74 5.66
CA LYS A 48 10.55 7.54 4.44
C LYS A 48 11.46 6.86 3.43
N THR A 49 12.18 5.84 3.88
CA THR A 49 13.10 5.03 3.08
C THR A 49 12.79 3.55 3.30
N PRO A 50 13.09 2.67 2.33
CA PRO A 50 13.03 1.23 2.55
C PRO A 50 13.98 0.80 3.66
N LEU A 51 13.62 -0.27 4.35
CA LEU A 51 14.47 -0.91 5.35
C LEU A 51 14.81 -2.33 4.91
N ILE A 52 16.07 -2.68 4.95
CA ILE A 52 16.57 -4.04 4.69
C ILE A 52 17.04 -4.66 6.00
N ARG A 53 16.59 -5.87 6.27
CA ARG A 53 17.03 -6.64 7.45
C ARG A 53 18.41 -7.25 7.19
N GLU A 54 19.33 -7.04 8.08
CA GLU A 54 20.68 -7.62 8.06
C GLU A 54 20.75 -8.99 8.76
N ALA A 55 21.86 -9.68 8.60
CA ALA A 55 22.07 -11.00 9.17
C ALA A 55 21.99 -11.04 10.72
N ASN A 56 22.30 -9.93 11.39
CA ASN A 56 22.16 -9.77 12.84
C ASN A 56 20.71 -9.54 13.31
N GLY A 57 19.76 -9.42 12.35
CA GLY A 57 18.35 -9.18 12.61
C GLY A 57 17.94 -7.70 12.69
N GLU A 58 18.91 -6.78 12.67
CA GLU A 58 18.66 -5.34 12.68
C GLU A 58 18.22 -4.85 11.30
N PHE A 59 17.54 -3.68 11.28
CA PHE A 59 17.15 -3.03 10.05
C PHE A 59 18.06 -1.83 9.79
N ARG A 60 18.51 -1.72 8.53
CA ARG A 60 19.18 -0.53 8.03
C ARG A 60 18.37 0.15 6.93
N GLU A 61 18.56 1.44 6.77
CA GLU A 61 18.02 2.18 5.63
C GLU A 61 18.70 1.74 4.32
N ALA A 62 17.93 1.72 3.25
CA ALA A 62 18.38 1.37 1.90
C ALA A 62 17.79 2.32 0.87
N SER A 63 18.39 2.39 -0.32
CA SER A 63 17.79 3.06 -1.46
C SER A 63 16.61 2.22 -2.01
N TRP A 64 15.73 2.86 -2.77
CA TRP A 64 14.67 2.15 -3.48
C TRP A 64 15.21 1.15 -4.50
N ASP A 65 16.27 1.52 -5.22
CA ASP A 65 16.88 0.63 -6.23
C ASP A 65 17.43 -0.63 -5.54
N GLU A 66 18.20 -0.47 -4.46
CA GLU A 66 18.73 -1.61 -3.70
C GLU A 66 17.63 -2.52 -3.16
N ALA A 67 16.57 -1.94 -2.59
CA ALA A 67 15.47 -2.72 -2.04
C ALA A 67 14.68 -3.47 -3.11
N LEU A 68 14.42 -2.83 -4.25
CA LEU A 68 13.71 -3.43 -5.36
C LEU A 68 14.53 -4.53 -6.04
N ASP A 69 15.83 -4.33 -6.22
CA ASP A 69 16.74 -5.34 -6.75
C ASP A 69 16.77 -6.59 -5.86
N LEU A 70 16.88 -6.38 -4.54
CA LEU A 70 16.83 -7.49 -3.57
C LEU A 70 15.52 -8.28 -3.67
N VAL A 71 14.37 -7.61 -3.74
CA VAL A 71 13.07 -8.26 -3.90
C VAL A 71 13.00 -9.03 -5.22
N ALA A 72 13.44 -8.41 -6.31
CA ALA A 72 13.43 -9.04 -7.63
C ALA A 72 14.32 -10.29 -7.69
N GLU A 73 15.51 -10.24 -7.10
CA GLU A 73 16.40 -11.39 -7.00
C GLU A 73 15.77 -12.52 -6.19
N LYS A 74 15.20 -12.21 -5.03
CA LYS A 74 14.54 -13.22 -4.19
C LYS A 74 13.34 -13.86 -4.87
N PHE A 75 12.54 -13.11 -5.57
CA PHE A 75 11.42 -13.67 -6.36
C PHE A 75 11.93 -14.58 -7.48
N LYS A 76 12.98 -14.19 -8.22
CA LYS A 76 13.59 -15.03 -9.24
C LYS A 76 14.16 -16.33 -8.67
N GLU A 77 14.82 -16.28 -7.51
CA GLU A 77 15.32 -17.47 -6.82
C GLU A 77 14.19 -18.43 -6.46
N ILE A 78 13.11 -17.92 -5.86
CA ILE A 78 11.94 -18.73 -5.45
C ILE A 78 11.26 -19.35 -6.68
N ILE A 79 11.01 -18.54 -7.72
CA ILE A 79 10.37 -19.02 -8.95
C ILE A 79 11.20 -20.11 -9.61
N LYS A 80 12.52 -19.95 -9.65
CA LYS A 80 13.43 -20.95 -10.24
C LYS A 80 13.46 -22.24 -9.46
N LYS A 81 13.35 -22.18 -8.13
CA LYS A 81 13.44 -23.34 -7.24
C LYS A 81 12.12 -24.07 -7.09
N ASP A 82 11.06 -23.33 -6.81
CA ASP A 82 9.79 -23.86 -6.32
C ASP A 82 8.59 -23.53 -7.25
N GLY A 83 8.82 -22.78 -8.31
CA GLY A 83 7.80 -22.35 -9.28
C GLY A 83 7.07 -21.05 -8.85
N PRO A 84 6.31 -20.43 -9.78
CA PRO A 84 5.62 -19.16 -9.52
C PRO A 84 4.53 -19.26 -8.45
N ASP A 85 3.90 -20.41 -8.29
CA ASP A 85 2.84 -20.65 -7.30
C ASP A 85 3.36 -20.73 -5.85
N ALA A 86 4.67 -20.71 -5.65
CA ALA A 86 5.28 -20.56 -4.33
C ALA A 86 5.21 -19.10 -3.82
N ILE A 87 4.80 -18.15 -4.68
CA ILE A 87 4.62 -16.75 -4.33
C ILE A 87 3.14 -16.43 -4.30
N ALA A 88 2.70 -15.75 -3.24
CA ALA A 88 1.33 -15.27 -3.10
C ALA A 88 1.31 -13.78 -2.74
N GLY A 89 0.22 -13.09 -3.09
CA GLY A 89 0.01 -11.69 -2.79
C GLY A 89 -1.32 -11.40 -2.13
N VAL A 90 -1.32 -10.44 -1.24
CA VAL A 90 -2.54 -9.94 -0.61
C VAL A 90 -2.67 -8.46 -0.90
N SER A 91 -3.73 -8.09 -1.63
CA SER A 91 -4.12 -6.71 -1.87
C SER A 91 -5.00 -6.20 -0.73
N CYS A 92 -5.48 -4.98 -0.84
CA CYS A 92 -6.33 -4.38 0.18
C CYS A 92 -7.59 -3.75 -0.42
N ALA A 93 -8.74 -4.05 0.15
CA ALA A 93 -10.01 -3.42 -0.24
C ALA A 93 -10.05 -1.89 0.06
N ARG A 94 -9.06 -1.37 0.76
CA ARG A 94 -8.92 0.06 1.09
C ARG A 94 -7.89 0.79 0.24
N SER A 95 -7.16 0.08 -0.63
CA SER A 95 -6.33 0.71 -1.65
C SER A 95 -7.21 1.25 -2.78
N ILE A 96 -6.67 2.13 -3.59
CA ILE A 96 -7.34 2.62 -4.78
C ILE A 96 -7.40 1.53 -5.86
N ASN A 97 -8.27 1.69 -6.84
CA ASN A 97 -8.45 0.71 -7.91
C ASN A 97 -7.19 0.48 -8.73
N GLU A 98 -6.42 1.54 -8.94
CA GLU A 98 -5.16 1.53 -9.68
C GLU A 98 -4.12 0.64 -9.00
N ASP A 99 -3.97 0.73 -7.68
CA ASP A 99 -3.06 -0.12 -6.90
C ASP A 99 -3.47 -1.60 -6.99
N SER A 100 -4.76 -1.87 -6.83
CA SER A 100 -5.30 -3.22 -6.92
C SER A 100 -5.15 -3.82 -8.32
N TYR A 101 -5.33 -3.01 -9.36
CA TYR A 101 -5.08 -3.42 -10.74
C TYR A 101 -3.61 -3.73 -10.99
N GLN A 102 -2.70 -2.86 -10.57
CA GLN A 102 -1.26 -3.07 -10.74
C GLN A 102 -0.79 -4.31 -9.98
N MET A 103 -1.32 -4.55 -8.80
CA MET A 103 -1.02 -5.76 -8.04
C MET A 103 -1.45 -7.03 -8.80
N GLN A 104 -2.68 -7.06 -9.33
CA GLN A 104 -3.14 -8.18 -10.16
C GLN A 104 -2.29 -8.38 -11.41
N LYS A 105 -1.98 -7.29 -12.11
CA LYS A 105 -1.14 -7.33 -13.32
C LYS A 105 0.25 -7.87 -13.01
N PHE A 106 0.87 -7.41 -11.92
CA PHE A 106 2.18 -7.86 -11.50
C PHE A 106 2.20 -9.36 -11.20
N PHE A 107 1.26 -9.85 -10.40
CA PHE A 107 1.22 -11.27 -10.06
C PHE A 107 0.93 -12.17 -11.27
N ARG A 108 -0.03 -11.80 -12.11
CA ARG A 108 -0.43 -12.64 -13.24
C ARG A 108 0.51 -12.55 -14.44
N ALA A 109 0.99 -11.37 -14.79
CA ALA A 109 1.78 -11.15 -15.98
C ALA A 109 3.29 -11.25 -15.73
N VAL A 110 3.79 -10.91 -14.53
CA VAL A 110 5.22 -10.88 -14.23
C VAL A 110 5.62 -12.10 -13.40
N ILE A 111 4.96 -12.36 -12.28
CA ILE A 111 5.23 -13.55 -11.45
C ILE A 111 4.73 -14.82 -12.12
N GLY A 112 3.58 -14.79 -12.78
CA GLY A 112 2.98 -15.92 -13.46
C GLY A 112 2.08 -16.80 -12.57
N THR A 113 1.49 -16.24 -11.51
CA THR A 113 0.59 -16.95 -10.60
C THR A 113 -0.76 -16.25 -10.44
N ASN A 114 -1.80 -17.02 -10.10
CA ASN A 114 -3.10 -16.50 -9.67
C ASN A 114 -3.27 -16.47 -8.15
N ASN A 115 -2.22 -16.74 -7.38
CA ASN A 115 -2.24 -16.74 -5.92
C ASN A 115 -2.29 -15.31 -5.38
N ILE A 116 -3.38 -14.63 -5.65
CA ILE A 116 -3.64 -13.27 -5.20
C ILE A 116 -5.06 -13.14 -4.66
N ASP A 117 -5.19 -12.53 -3.50
CA ASP A 117 -6.47 -12.25 -2.87
C ASP A 117 -6.42 -10.89 -2.15
N HIS A 118 -7.44 -10.56 -1.37
CA HIS A 118 -7.49 -9.31 -0.65
C HIS A 118 -8.12 -9.47 0.75
N CYS A 119 -7.89 -8.48 1.60
CA CYS A 119 -8.27 -8.53 3.01
C CYS A 119 -9.77 -8.69 3.32
N ALA A 120 -10.65 -8.45 2.37
CA ALA A 120 -12.11 -8.57 2.59
C ALA A 120 -12.63 -10.00 2.38
N ARG A 121 -11.77 -10.94 2.02
CA ARG A 121 -12.14 -12.34 1.84
C ARG A 121 -12.01 -13.20 3.12
N THR A 122 -11.31 -12.70 4.11
CA THR A 122 -11.14 -13.37 5.41
C THR A 122 -12.24 -13.03 6.38
#